data_7980bc9c9acae5197d8270672d575501
#
_entry.id   7980bc9c9acae5197d8270672d575501
#
_cell.length_a   1.000
_cell.length_b   1.000
_cell.length_c   1.000
_cell.angle_alpha   90.00
_cell.angle_beta   90.00
_cell.angle_gamma   90.00
#
_symmetry.space_group_name_H-M   'P 1'
#
loop_
_entity.id
_entity.type
_entity.pdbx_description
1 polymer ?
#
loop_
_entity_poly.entity_id
_entity_poly.type
_entity_poly.pdbx_seq_one_letter_code
_entity_poly.pdbx_strand_id
1 'polypeptide(L)'
;MGVLSRNRKLCAVQQTLRESNDKLNGLARILRETNDRLSAQNLRIADANRIKEVYIGGFLQTISEYINKLSGTYQYVNKMLRDDRIAELRRECARSNVRNDELKEFYALFDKTFLGLFPSFIDEMNGLLADEARTEGRHDGELTTVLRIYALIRLGITDTATIAALLHCSIRTVYNYRSFTQRHSRPDVGDLEQRVQLIGLNGIAARS
;
A
#
# COMPACT_ATOMS: atom_id res chain seq x y z
N MET A 1 -48.49 -13.08 -60.88
CA MET A 1 -48.51 -13.27 -59.38
C MET A 1 -47.13 -13.58 -58.79
N GLY A 2 -46.13 -14.06 -59.53
CA GLY A 2 -44.81 -14.46 -58.99
C GLY A 2 -43.87 -13.32 -58.51
N VAL A 3 -43.91 -12.14 -59.11
CA VAL A 3 -42.95 -11.05 -58.83
C VAL A 3 -43.23 -10.36 -57.46
N LEU A 4 -44.48 -10.15 -57.12
CA LEU A 4 -44.90 -9.55 -55.84
C LEU A 4 -44.56 -10.45 -54.64
N SER A 5 -44.69 -11.78 -54.82
CA SER A 5 -44.29 -12.75 -53.76
C SER A 5 -42.77 -12.79 -53.55
N ARG A 6 -41.97 -12.67 -54.57
CA ARG A 6 -40.53 -12.63 -54.56
C ARG A 6 -40.00 -11.35 -53.88
N ASN A 7 -40.60 -10.20 -54.21
CA ASN A 7 -40.26 -8.92 -53.58
C ASN A 7 -40.55 -8.90 -52.04
N ARG A 8 -41.70 -9.47 -51.61
CA ARG A 8 -42.01 -9.59 -50.18
C ARG A 8 -40.98 -10.46 -49.43
N LYS A 9 -40.58 -11.60 -50.03
CA LYS A 9 -39.53 -12.45 -49.42
C LYS A 9 -38.20 -11.74 -49.34
N LEU A 10 -37.82 -10.97 -50.36
CA LEU A 10 -36.55 -10.20 -50.37
C LEU A 10 -36.55 -9.12 -49.28
N CYS A 11 -37.64 -8.38 -49.14
CA CYS A 11 -37.78 -7.38 -48.06
C CYS A 11 -37.70 -8.02 -46.66
N ALA A 12 -38.34 -9.17 -46.45
CA ALA A 12 -38.27 -9.87 -45.17
C ALA A 12 -36.85 -10.34 -44.83
N VAL A 13 -36.13 -10.91 -45.80
CA VAL A 13 -34.73 -11.32 -45.63
C VAL A 13 -33.81 -10.12 -45.37
N GLN A 14 -34.00 -9.00 -46.08
CA GLN A 14 -33.26 -7.78 -45.85
C GLN A 14 -33.48 -7.21 -44.44
N GLN A 15 -34.71 -7.26 -43.94
CA GLN A 15 -35.03 -6.80 -42.61
C GLN A 15 -34.39 -7.68 -41.53
N THR A 16 -34.49 -9.01 -41.68
CA THR A 16 -33.84 -9.96 -40.76
C THR A 16 -32.30 -9.79 -40.76
N LEU A 17 -31.71 -9.55 -41.94
CA LEU A 17 -30.28 -9.30 -42.07
C LEU A 17 -29.85 -8.01 -41.37
N ARG A 18 -30.63 -6.92 -41.50
CA ARG A 18 -30.38 -5.65 -40.78
C ARG A 18 -30.46 -5.85 -39.28
N GLU A 19 -31.53 -6.49 -38.78
CA GLU A 19 -31.68 -6.77 -37.35
C GLU A 19 -30.53 -7.64 -36.78
N SER A 20 -30.08 -8.63 -37.54
CA SER A 20 -28.94 -9.47 -37.20
C SER A 20 -27.63 -8.66 -37.17
N ASN A 21 -27.43 -7.78 -38.17
CA ASN A 21 -26.25 -6.92 -38.22
C ASN A 21 -26.20 -5.90 -37.09
N ASP A 22 -27.34 -5.32 -36.73
CA ASP A 22 -27.46 -4.39 -35.60
C ASP A 22 -27.14 -5.09 -34.25
N LYS A 23 -27.64 -6.33 -34.09
CA LYS A 23 -27.30 -7.16 -32.92
C LYS A 23 -25.79 -7.49 -32.86
N LEU A 24 -25.20 -7.87 -33.98
CA LEU A 24 -23.78 -8.16 -34.08
C LEU A 24 -22.92 -6.92 -33.74
N ASN A 25 -23.29 -5.75 -34.26
CA ASN A 25 -22.62 -4.49 -33.97
C ASN A 25 -22.75 -4.12 -32.48
N GLY A 26 -23.93 -4.33 -31.89
CA GLY A 26 -24.17 -4.15 -30.44
C GLY A 26 -23.30 -5.06 -29.58
N LEU A 27 -23.24 -6.36 -29.92
CA LEU A 27 -22.39 -7.33 -29.23
C LEU A 27 -20.89 -7.01 -29.37
N ALA A 28 -20.45 -6.62 -30.58
CA ALA A 28 -19.07 -6.23 -30.83
C ALA A 28 -18.64 -5.02 -30.00
N ARG A 29 -19.54 -4.04 -29.80
CA ARG A 29 -19.28 -2.89 -28.93
C ARG A 29 -19.14 -3.32 -27.47
N ILE A 30 -20.09 -4.10 -26.96
CA ILE A 30 -20.05 -4.60 -25.58
C ILE A 30 -18.77 -5.43 -25.35
N LEU A 31 -18.38 -6.26 -26.32
CA LEU A 31 -17.17 -7.07 -26.20
C LEU A 31 -15.91 -6.20 -26.14
N ARG A 32 -15.83 -5.14 -26.95
CA ARG A 32 -14.70 -4.19 -26.89
C ARG A 32 -14.64 -3.49 -25.56
N GLU A 33 -15.75 -2.91 -25.10
CA GLU A 33 -15.82 -2.23 -23.80
C GLU A 33 -15.44 -3.15 -22.63
N THR A 34 -15.89 -4.42 -22.69
CA THR A 34 -15.56 -5.43 -21.67
C THR A 34 -14.08 -5.81 -21.72
N ASN A 35 -13.52 -5.96 -22.93
CA ASN A 35 -12.10 -6.29 -23.11
C ASN A 35 -11.19 -5.16 -22.64
N ASP A 36 -11.54 -3.91 -22.96
CA ASP A 36 -10.79 -2.73 -22.49
C ASP A 36 -10.82 -2.61 -20.97
N ARG A 37 -11.99 -2.86 -20.36
CA ARG A 37 -12.14 -2.89 -18.90
C ARG A 37 -11.32 -4.01 -18.26
N LEU A 38 -11.33 -5.20 -18.85
CA LEU A 38 -10.56 -6.35 -18.38
C LEU A 38 -9.05 -6.09 -18.48
N SER A 39 -8.61 -5.51 -19.58
CA SER A 39 -7.21 -5.12 -19.78
C SER A 39 -6.74 -4.10 -18.74
N ALA A 40 -7.54 -3.08 -18.45
CA ALA A 40 -7.26 -2.10 -17.41
C ALA A 40 -7.21 -2.73 -16.00
N GLN A 41 -8.09 -3.69 -15.71
CA GLN A 41 -8.06 -4.43 -14.45
C GLN A 41 -6.82 -5.31 -14.32
N ASN A 42 -6.44 -6.01 -15.37
CA ASN A 42 -5.24 -6.87 -15.39
C ASN A 42 -3.97 -6.04 -15.16
N LEU A 43 -3.85 -4.86 -15.77
CA LEU A 43 -2.73 -3.95 -15.53
C LEU A 43 -2.67 -3.54 -14.05
N ARG A 44 -3.80 -3.16 -13.44
CA ARG A 44 -3.87 -2.80 -12.01
C ARG A 44 -3.46 -3.96 -11.09
N ILE A 45 -3.89 -5.18 -11.42
CA ILE A 45 -3.51 -6.38 -10.66
C ILE A 45 -2.01 -6.66 -10.80
N ALA A 46 -1.45 -6.55 -12.00
CA ALA A 46 -0.02 -6.75 -12.24
C ALA A 46 0.83 -5.73 -11.44
N ASP A 47 0.43 -4.46 -11.44
CA ASP A 47 1.12 -3.42 -10.67
C ASP A 47 1.01 -3.66 -9.16
N ALA A 48 -0.17 -4.02 -8.66
CA ALA A 48 -0.37 -4.35 -7.25
C ALA A 48 0.47 -5.57 -6.83
N ASN A 49 0.58 -6.59 -7.68
CA ASN A 49 1.42 -7.75 -7.43
C ASN A 49 2.91 -7.38 -7.42
N ARG A 50 3.37 -6.54 -8.34
CA ARG A 50 4.76 -6.07 -8.36
C ARG A 50 5.11 -5.30 -7.09
N ILE A 51 4.25 -4.40 -6.63
CA ILE A 51 4.43 -3.68 -5.37
C ILE A 51 4.54 -4.68 -4.21
N LYS A 52 3.66 -5.67 -4.17
CA LYS A 52 3.65 -6.73 -3.16
C LYS A 52 4.94 -7.55 -3.16
N GLU A 53 5.46 -7.92 -4.34
CA GLU A 53 6.71 -8.68 -4.48
C GLU A 53 7.91 -7.88 -3.96
N VAL A 54 8.03 -6.60 -4.33
CA VAL A 54 9.09 -5.72 -3.83
C VAL A 54 9.00 -5.56 -2.31
N TYR A 55 7.79 -5.39 -1.77
CA TYR A 55 7.56 -5.28 -0.33
C TYR A 55 7.94 -6.57 0.41
N ILE A 56 7.54 -7.73 -0.11
CA ILE A 56 7.90 -9.04 0.48
C ILE A 56 9.41 -9.23 0.45
N GLY A 57 10.07 -8.89 -0.66
CA GLY A 57 11.52 -8.97 -0.79
C GLY A 57 12.26 -8.10 0.24
N GLY A 58 11.86 -6.84 0.38
CA GLY A 58 12.40 -5.93 1.38
C GLY A 58 12.16 -6.40 2.82
N PHE A 59 10.98 -6.93 3.10
CA PHE A 59 10.65 -7.47 4.41
C PHE A 59 11.47 -8.73 4.76
N LEU A 60 11.65 -9.64 3.81
CA LEU A 60 12.50 -10.83 4.01
C LEU A 60 13.97 -10.46 4.24
N GLN A 61 14.47 -9.44 3.53
CA GLN A 61 15.80 -8.92 3.79
C GLN A 61 15.94 -8.37 5.21
N THR A 62 14.96 -7.55 5.65
CA THR A 62 14.91 -7.01 7.02
C THR A 62 14.92 -8.11 8.08
N ILE A 63 14.11 -9.16 7.90
CA ILE A 63 14.08 -10.31 8.82
C ILE A 63 15.46 -11.01 8.84
N SER A 64 16.07 -11.21 7.68
CA SER A 64 17.37 -11.85 7.57
C SER A 64 18.47 -11.07 8.31
N GLU A 65 18.50 -9.75 8.14
CA GLU A 65 19.40 -8.85 8.86
C GLU A 65 19.19 -8.92 10.37
N TYR A 66 17.93 -8.95 10.82
CA TYR A 66 17.59 -9.07 12.23
C TYR A 66 18.01 -10.42 12.82
N ILE A 67 17.81 -11.53 12.10
CA ILE A 67 18.27 -12.86 12.51
C ILE A 67 19.80 -12.88 12.65
N ASN A 68 20.52 -12.29 11.71
CA ASN A 68 21.99 -12.18 11.77
C ASN A 68 22.44 -11.35 12.99
N LYS A 69 21.77 -10.26 13.29
CA LYS A 69 22.04 -9.42 14.46
C LYS A 69 21.80 -10.17 15.77
N LEU A 70 20.69 -10.90 15.88
CA LEU A 70 20.40 -11.77 17.04
C LEU A 70 21.50 -12.84 17.19
N SER A 71 21.87 -13.52 16.12
CA SER A 71 22.92 -14.54 16.14
C SER A 71 24.25 -13.96 16.61
N GLY A 72 24.63 -12.79 16.14
CA GLY A 72 25.83 -12.05 16.57
C GLY A 72 25.77 -11.71 18.06
N THR A 73 24.63 -11.24 18.56
CA THR A 73 24.42 -10.95 19.99
C THR A 73 24.55 -12.21 20.85
N TYR A 74 23.95 -13.34 20.43
CA TYR A 74 24.12 -14.60 21.14
C TYR A 74 25.58 -15.08 21.16
N GLN A 75 26.30 -14.99 20.05
CA GLN A 75 27.72 -15.34 19.99
C GLN A 75 28.56 -14.47 20.90
N TYR A 76 28.28 -13.16 20.94
CA TYR A 76 28.96 -12.22 21.81
C TYR A 76 28.73 -12.53 23.29
N VAL A 77 27.47 -12.71 23.70
CA VAL A 77 27.11 -13.07 25.08
C VAL A 77 27.77 -14.38 25.50
N ASN A 78 27.70 -15.41 24.65
CA ASN A 78 28.34 -16.70 24.93
C ASN A 78 29.87 -16.59 25.06
N LYS A 79 30.51 -15.72 24.26
CA LYS A 79 31.94 -15.45 24.39
C LYS A 79 32.26 -14.79 25.73
N MET A 80 31.51 -13.74 26.10
CA MET A 80 31.71 -13.04 27.37
C MET A 80 31.52 -13.94 28.60
N LEU A 81 30.56 -14.87 28.52
CA LEU A 81 30.33 -15.88 29.57
C LEU A 81 31.47 -16.89 29.66
N ARG A 82 32.00 -17.36 28.52
CA ARG A 82 33.15 -18.30 28.50
C ARG A 82 34.44 -17.66 29.00
N ASP A 83 34.61 -16.39 28.73
CA ASP A 83 35.80 -15.62 29.15
C ASP A 83 35.69 -15.08 30.58
N ASP A 84 34.63 -15.47 31.35
CA ASP A 84 34.31 -15.03 32.72
C ASP A 84 34.18 -13.51 32.88
N ARG A 85 33.77 -12.80 31.82
CA ARG A 85 33.63 -11.34 31.76
C ARG A 85 32.21 -10.86 32.14
N ILE A 86 31.60 -11.51 33.13
CA ILE A 86 30.20 -11.27 33.52
C ILE A 86 29.98 -9.83 34.03
N ALA A 87 30.96 -9.27 34.80
CA ALA A 87 30.86 -7.91 35.33
C ALA A 87 30.86 -6.84 34.20
N GLU A 88 31.56 -7.11 33.10
CA GLU A 88 31.61 -6.24 31.94
C GLU A 88 30.32 -6.33 31.14
N LEU A 89 29.82 -7.54 30.89
CA LEU A 89 28.53 -7.77 30.25
C LEU A 89 27.39 -7.07 31.01
N ARG A 90 27.36 -7.15 32.33
CA ARG A 90 26.39 -6.41 33.17
C ARG A 90 26.45 -4.90 32.95
N ARG A 91 27.67 -4.32 32.90
CA ARG A 91 27.87 -2.90 32.66
C ARG A 91 27.40 -2.46 31.28
N GLU A 92 27.65 -3.26 30.26
CA GLU A 92 27.18 -2.98 28.90
C GLU A 92 25.66 -3.06 28.81
N CYS A 93 25.06 -4.13 29.32
CA CYS A 93 23.59 -4.25 29.37
C CYS A 93 22.91 -3.10 30.15
N ALA A 94 23.54 -2.59 31.22
CA ALA A 94 23.02 -1.47 31.97
C ALA A 94 23.17 -0.11 31.28
N ARG A 95 24.16 0.04 30.39
CA ARG A 95 24.41 1.27 29.62
C ARG A 95 23.66 1.30 28.29
N SER A 96 23.38 0.14 27.74
CA SER A 96 22.81 0.06 26.40
C SER A 96 21.30 0.33 26.44
N ASN A 97 20.88 1.36 25.71
CA ASN A 97 19.47 1.65 25.44
C ASN A 97 19.02 0.86 24.21
N VAL A 98 19.45 -0.42 24.14
CA VAL A 98 19.32 -1.33 22.99
C VAL A 98 17.94 -1.24 22.35
N ARG A 99 16.90 -1.22 23.17
CA ARG A 99 15.51 -1.18 22.66
C ARG A 99 15.21 0.07 21.83
N ASN A 100 15.71 1.23 22.26
CA ASN A 100 15.43 2.49 21.56
C ASN A 100 16.24 2.61 20.26
N ASP A 101 17.47 2.11 20.24
CA ASP A 101 18.33 2.15 19.09
C ASP A 101 17.85 1.16 18.02
N GLU A 102 17.48 -0.06 18.41
CA GLU A 102 16.86 -1.06 17.54
C GLU A 102 15.56 -0.54 16.90
N LEU A 103 14.73 0.13 17.68
CA LEU A 103 13.47 0.69 17.20
C LEU A 103 13.68 1.82 16.20
N LYS A 104 14.71 2.66 16.40
CA LYS A 104 15.08 3.69 15.42
C LYS A 104 15.56 3.09 14.11
N GLU A 105 16.44 2.07 14.17
CA GLU A 105 16.91 1.37 12.97
C GLU A 105 15.75 0.71 12.21
N PHE A 106 14.84 0.06 12.92
CA PHE A 106 13.63 -0.51 12.33
C PHE A 106 12.78 0.55 11.62
N TYR A 107 12.54 1.69 12.27
CA TYR A 107 11.75 2.77 11.65
C TYR A 107 12.46 3.37 10.45
N ALA A 108 13.75 3.60 10.51
CA ALA A 108 14.52 4.13 9.39
C ALA A 108 14.45 3.19 8.16
N LEU A 109 14.57 1.88 8.38
CA LEU A 109 14.46 0.89 7.32
C LEU A 109 13.03 0.80 6.76
N PHE A 110 12.02 0.80 7.63
CA PHE A 110 10.61 0.83 7.23
C PHE A 110 10.31 2.07 6.36
N ASP A 111 10.68 3.24 6.85
CA ASP A 111 10.42 4.51 6.18
C ASP A 111 11.09 4.56 4.80
N LYS A 112 12.37 4.18 4.73
CA LYS A 112 13.12 4.11 3.47
C LYS A 112 12.47 3.15 2.47
N THR A 113 12.10 1.96 2.92
CA THR A 113 11.49 0.94 2.05
C THR A 113 10.11 1.40 1.59
N PHE A 114 9.30 1.93 2.49
CA PHE A 114 7.96 2.40 2.19
C PHE A 114 7.97 3.60 1.22
N LEU A 115 8.79 4.61 1.49
CA LEU A 115 8.91 5.79 0.61
C LEU A 115 9.56 5.44 -0.74
N GLY A 116 10.39 4.41 -0.80
CA GLY A 116 10.90 3.87 -2.06
C GLY A 116 9.79 3.27 -2.93
N LEU A 117 8.74 2.70 -2.32
CA LEU A 117 7.55 2.18 -3.01
C LEU A 117 6.51 3.25 -3.31
N PHE A 118 6.36 4.20 -2.42
CA PHE A 118 5.35 5.28 -2.49
C PHE A 118 6.00 6.66 -2.33
N PRO A 119 6.77 7.13 -3.32
CA PRO A 119 7.52 8.39 -3.19
C PRO A 119 6.64 9.62 -2.97
N SER A 120 5.42 9.62 -3.51
CA SER A 120 4.43 10.71 -3.39
C SER A 120 3.53 10.61 -2.16
N PHE A 121 3.75 9.60 -1.29
CA PHE A 121 2.82 9.32 -0.19
C PHE A 121 2.60 10.50 0.75
N ILE A 122 3.65 11.22 1.13
CA ILE A 122 3.56 12.37 2.04
C ILE A 122 2.74 13.49 1.41
N ASP A 123 3.02 13.80 0.14
CA ASP A 123 2.32 14.86 -0.60
C ASP A 123 0.85 14.52 -0.83
N GLU A 124 0.56 13.28 -1.25
CA GLU A 124 -0.80 12.82 -1.45
C GLU A 124 -1.58 12.75 -0.12
N MET A 125 -0.95 12.29 0.97
CA MET A 125 -1.54 12.29 2.31
C MET A 125 -1.87 13.70 2.78
N ASN A 126 -0.94 14.65 2.62
CA ASN A 126 -1.16 16.06 2.95
C ASN A 126 -2.24 16.70 2.07
N GLY A 127 -2.40 16.26 0.83
CA GLY A 127 -3.50 16.66 -0.04
C GLY A 127 -4.89 16.26 0.46
N LEU A 128 -4.98 15.25 1.33
CA LEU A 128 -6.23 14.79 1.95
C LEU A 128 -6.57 15.54 3.25
N LEU A 129 -5.61 16.30 3.80
CA LEU A 129 -5.74 16.96 5.11
C LEU A 129 -5.96 18.48 4.96
N ALA A 130 -6.62 19.05 5.96
CA ALA A 130 -6.65 20.49 6.15
C ALA A 130 -5.26 21.03 6.47
N ASP A 131 -4.99 22.29 6.16
CA ASP A 131 -3.64 22.89 6.25
C ASP A 131 -3.03 22.78 7.66
N GLU A 132 -3.84 22.91 8.69
CA GLU A 132 -3.43 22.80 10.10
C GLU A 132 -3.06 21.38 10.55
N ALA A 133 -3.44 20.36 9.79
CA ALA A 133 -3.15 18.96 10.10
C ALA A 133 -2.09 18.35 9.18
N ARG A 134 -1.56 19.14 8.25
CA ARG A 134 -0.49 18.66 7.38
C ARG A 134 0.74 18.31 8.18
N THR A 135 1.32 17.21 7.84
CA THR A 135 2.50 16.67 8.52
C THR A 135 3.67 16.77 7.54
N GLU A 136 4.61 17.65 7.85
CA GLU A 136 5.89 17.62 7.16
C GLU A 136 6.63 16.34 7.56
N GLY A 137 7.15 15.60 6.59
CA GLY A 137 8.14 14.57 6.86
C GLY A 137 9.32 15.20 7.60
N ARG A 138 9.95 14.48 8.52
CA ARG A 138 11.18 14.96 9.16
C ARG A 138 12.23 15.23 8.09
N HIS A 139 13.09 16.22 8.31
CA HIS A 139 14.12 16.70 7.34
C HIS A 139 15.01 15.58 6.76
N ASP A 140 15.04 14.38 7.35
CA ASP A 140 15.87 13.25 6.95
C ASP A 140 15.13 12.15 6.18
N GLY A 141 13.91 12.42 5.67
CA GLY A 141 13.10 11.39 4.98
C GLY A 141 12.45 10.39 5.93
N GLU A 142 12.44 10.66 7.24
CA GLU A 142 11.74 9.85 8.23
C GLU A 142 10.26 10.20 8.28
N LEU A 143 9.42 9.17 8.43
CA LEU A 143 7.99 9.34 8.67
C LEU A 143 7.73 9.67 10.15
N THR A 144 6.75 10.55 10.40
CA THR A 144 6.21 10.74 11.74
C THR A 144 5.38 9.51 12.16
N THR A 145 5.09 9.37 13.45
CA THR A 145 4.22 8.28 13.94
C THR A 145 2.87 8.27 13.24
N VAL A 146 2.29 9.45 12.97
CA VAL A 146 1.03 9.57 12.21
C VAL A 146 1.20 9.02 10.80
N LEU A 147 2.23 9.43 10.09
CA LEU A 147 2.50 8.96 8.73
C LEU A 147 2.78 7.46 8.69
N ARG A 148 3.48 6.89 9.68
CA ARG A 148 3.69 5.43 9.79
C ARG A 148 2.38 4.67 10.00
N ILE A 149 1.45 5.20 10.82
CA ILE A 149 0.11 4.62 10.98
C ILE A 149 -0.59 4.54 9.63
N TYR A 150 -0.61 5.64 8.88
CA TYR A 150 -1.26 5.68 7.57
C TYR A 150 -0.48 4.92 6.48
N ALA A 151 0.83 4.80 6.60
CA ALA A 151 1.63 3.91 5.77
C ALA A 151 1.25 2.44 5.96
N LEU A 152 1.04 2.00 7.20
CA LEU A 152 0.54 0.65 7.51
C LEU A 152 -0.87 0.43 6.97
N ILE A 153 -1.77 1.41 7.11
CA ILE A 153 -3.12 1.37 6.53
C ILE A 153 -3.04 1.27 4.99
N ARG A 154 -2.12 2.01 4.35
CA ARG A 154 -1.86 1.91 2.91
C ARG A 154 -1.43 0.51 2.49
N LEU A 155 -0.66 -0.19 3.32
CA LEU A 155 -0.24 -1.58 3.11
C LEU A 155 -1.35 -2.61 3.44
N GLY A 156 -2.54 -2.16 3.85
CA GLY A 156 -3.68 -3.02 4.17
C GLY A 156 -3.75 -3.48 5.63
N ILE A 157 -2.86 -2.97 6.50
CA ILE A 157 -2.88 -3.27 7.93
C ILE A 157 -3.75 -2.20 8.61
N THR A 158 -5.02 -2.54 8.86
CA THR A 158 -6.03 -1.59 9.40
C THR A 158 -6.38 -1.85 10.87
N ASP A 159 -6.01 -3.03 11.40
CA ASP A 159 -6.27 -3.38 12.79
C ASP A 159 -5.43 -2.54 13.75
N THR A 160 -6.12 -1.82 14.66
CA THR A 160 -5.50 -0.87 15.59
C THR A 160 -4.52 -1.54 16.56
N ALA A 161 -4.81 -2.77 17.01
CA ALA A 161 -3.92 -3.49 17.92
C ALA A 161 -2.64 -3.94 17.21
N THR A 162 -2.77 -4.42 15.97
CA THR A 162 -1.63 -4.78 15.12
C THR A 162 -0.74 -3.57 14.82
N ILE A 163 -1.33 -2.42 14.45
CA ILE A 163 -0.59 -1.17 14.22
C ILE A 163 0.15 -0.74 15.50
N ALA A 164 -0.53 -0.77 16.66
CA ALA A 164 0.07 -0.40 17.94
C ALA A 164 1.26 -1.30 18.31
N ALA A 165 1.13 -2.61 18.08
CA ALA A 165 2.20 -3.58 18.30
C ALA A 165 3.41 -3.32 17.38
N LEU A 166 3.19 -3.10 16.08
CA LEU A 166 4.25 -2.82 15.09
C LEU A 166 4.97 -1.50 15.38
N LEU A 167 4.25 -0.47 15.82
CA LEU A 167 4.80 0.84 16.14
C LEU A 167 5.22 0.97 17.61
N HIS A 168 5.19 -0.12 18.36
CA HIS A 168 5.56 -0.14 19.80
C HIS A 168 4.93 1.00 20.60
N CYS A 169 3.68 1.35 20.30
CA CYS A 169 2.92 2.37 20.99
C CYS A 169 1.62 1.82 21.57
N SER A 170 0.90 2.62 22.36
CA SER A 170 -0.36 2.18 22.92
C SER A 170 -1.49 2.16 21.88
N ILE A 171 -2.45 1.24 22.02
CA ILE A 171 -3.68 1.20 21.20
C ILE A 171 -4.39 2.57 21.25
N ARG A 172 -4.41 3.20 22.43
CA ARG A 172 -4.98 4.53 22.63
C ARG A 172 -4.27 5.60 21.80
N THR A 173 -2.94 5.50 21.66
CA THR A 173 -2.15 6.41 20.82
C THR A 173 -2.57 6.32 19.36
N VAL A 174 -2.68 5.10 18.82
CA VAL A 174 -3.13 4.88 17.45
C VAL A 174 -4.55 5.40 17.24
N TYR A 175 -5.47 5.08 18.17
CA TYR A 175 -6.83 5.56 18.12
C TYR A 175 -6.92 7.09 18.12
N ASN A 176 -6.15 7.76 18.99
CA ASN A 176 -6.14 9.22 19.07
C ASN A 176 -5.65 9.85 17.74
N TYR A 177 -4.58 9.33 17.16
CA TYR A 177 -4.06 9.83 15.88
C TYR A 177 -5.07 9.61 14.75
N ARG A 178 -5.65 8.41 14.63
CA ARG A 178 -6.68 8.13 13.60
C ARG A 178 -7.88 9.07 13.74
N SER A 179 -8.41 9.21 14.96
CA SER A 179 -9.54 10.09 15.24
C SER A 179 -9.22 11.57 15.00
N PHE A 180 -8.03 12.02 15.37
CA PHE A 180 -7.58 13.38 15.11
C PHE A 180 -7.48 13.64 13.60
N THR A 181 -6.77 12.79 12.88
CA THR A 181 -6.51 12.99 11.46
C THR A 181 -7.80 12.89 10.63
N GLN A 182 -8.72 11.97 10.97
CA GLN A 182 -10.04 11.88 10.32
C GLN A 182 -10.86 13.16 10.51
N ARG A 183 -10.83 13.77 11.70
CA ARG A 183 -11.56 15.04 11.96
C ARG A 183 -10.97 16.24 11.23
N HIS A 184 -9.69 16.18 10.91
CA HIS A 184 -8.98 17.24 10.18
C HIS A 184 -8.74 16.86 8.71
N SER A 185 -9.43 15.83 8.19
CA SER A 185 -9.47 15.59 6.76
C SER A 185 -10.33 16.64 6.07
N ARG A 186 -10.02 16.92 4.80
CA ARG A 186 -10.82 17.84 3.99
C ARG A 186 -12.25 17.33 3.85
N PRO A 187 -13.25 18.22 3.81
CA PRO A 187 -14.67 17.82 3.76
C PRO A 187 -15.06 16.95 2.57
N ASP A 188 -14.31 17.05 1.46
CA ASP A 188 -14.54 16.30 0.23
C ASP A 188 -13.91 14.88 0.24
N VAL A 189 -13.15 14.55 1.27
CA VAL A 189 -12.42 13.26 1.35
C VAL A 189 -13.31 12.10 1.75
N GLY A 190 -14.29 12.33 2.65
CA GLY A 190 -15.13 11.27 3.24
C GLY A 190 -14.32 10.38 4.20
N ASP A 191 -14.27 9.07 3.92
CA ASP A 191 -13.46 8.14 4.71
C ASP A 191 -11.98 8.26 4.31
N LEU A 192 -11.19 8.85 5.22
CA LEU A 192 -9.76 9.09 5.00
C LEU A 192 -8.98 7.79 4.78
N GLU A 193 -9.29 6.72 5.51
CA GLU A 193 -8.55 5.46 5.41
C GLU A 193 -8.77 4.78 4.05
N GLN A 194 -10.00 4.81 3.54
CA GLN A 194 -10.28 4.32 2.19
C GLN A 194 -9.51 5.13 1.12
N ARG A 195 -9.40 6.43 1.30
CA ARG A 195 -8.63 7.29 0.38
C ARG A 195 -7.14 6.99 0.46
N VAL A 196 -6.60 6.81 1.66
CA VAL A 196 -5.20 6.46 1.87
C VAL A 196 -4.84 5.13 1.21
N GLN A 197 -5.72 4.14 1.26
CA GLN A 197 -5.51 2.86 0.57
C GLN A 197 -5.37 2.99 -0.96
N LEU A 198 -5.81 4.10 -1.53
CA LEU A 198 -5.71 4.39 -2.97
C LEU A 198 -4.49 5.24 -3.35
N ILE A 199 -3.72 5.75 -2.39
CA ILE A 199 -2.51 6.56 -2.64
C ILE A 199 -1.53 5.78 -3.51
N GLY A 200 -0.96 6.44 -4.51
CA GLY A 200 0.01 5.86 -5.45
C GLY A 200 -0.60 4.96 -6.52
N LEU A 201 -1.92 4.65 -6.50
CA LEU A 201 -2.58 3.91 -7.58
C LEU A 201 -2.90 4.82 -8.79
N ASN A 202 -3.06 6.12 -8.57
CA ASN A 202 -3.42 7.08 -9.61
C ASN A 202 -2.21 7.63 -10.39
N GLY A 203 -0.99 7.50 -9.85
CA GLY A 203 0.25 7.94 -10.52
C GLY A 203 0.68 7.05 -11.69
N ILE A 204 0.08 5.88 -11.84
CA ILE A 204 0.41 4.92 -12.89
C ILE A 204 -0.39 5.21 -14.17
N ALA A 205 -1.56 5.81 -14.05
CA ALA A 205 -2.39 6.21 -15.20
C ALA A 205 -1.88 7.44 -15.97
N ALA A 206 -0.93 8.20 -15.40
CA ALA A 206 -0.38 9.42 -16.00
C ALA A 206 0.98 9.23 -16.71
N ARG A 207 1.52 8.00 -16.74
CA ARG A 207 2.81 7.67 -17.39
C ARG A 207 2.67 6.68 -18.57
N SER A 208 1.44 6.49 -19.06
CA SER A 208 1.17 5.70 -20.27
C SER A 208 0.79 6.57 -21.44
#